data_84ce5a78c9d99912c356490ce0f65ce4
#
_entry.id   84ce5a78c9d99912c356490ce0f65ce4
#
_cell.length_a   1.000
_cell.length_b   1.000
_cell.length_c   1.000
_cell.angle_alpha   90.00
_cell.angle_beta   90.00
_cell.angle_gamma   90.00
#
_symmetry.space_group_name_H-M   'P 1'
#
loop_
_entity.id
_entity.type
_entity.pdbx_description
1 polymer ?
#
loop_
_entity_poly.entity_id
_entity_poly.type
_entity_poly.pdbx_seq_one_letter_code
_entity_poly.pdbx_strand_id
1 'polypeptide(L)'
;MTRLLPHPLLSLVLWLAWLALNNTVAPAHLLLGALLACVLPLTGLHLADGTWPRLHRPGVALMLALRVLRDVVVSNMEVTRRVLGPESAIHPGFLRVPLDLTDDWAITTLAGIITMTPGTLTADVAEDRSYLLVHAFHVDDAEAIIAAIKTRYEKPLKEIYG
;
A
#
# COMPACT_ATOMS: atom_id res chain seq x y z
N MET A 1 30.39 -15.65 1.12
CA MET A 1 30.73 -14.23 1.24
C MET A 1 29.44 -13.50 1.57
N THR A 2 29.22 -13.15 2.82
CA THR A 2 28.06 -12.36 3.29
C THR A 2 28.16 -10.99 2.63
N ARG A 3 27.24 -10.68 1.72
CA ARG A 3 27.17 -9.34 1.12
C ARG A 3 26.77 -8.37 2.23
N LEU A 4 27.66 -7.43 2.56
CA LEU A 4 27.42 -6.35 3.54
C LEU A 4 26.15 -5.52 3.24
N LEU A 5 25.67 -5.55 2.01
CA LEU A 5 24.45 -4.91 1.53
C LEU A 5 23.63 -5.92 0.71
N PRO A 6 22.72 -6.69 1.33
CA PRO A 6 21.89 -7.65 0.62
C PRO A 6 20.94 -6.97 -0.38
N HIS A 7 20.50 -5.73 -0.09
CA HIS A 7 19.60 -4.93 -0.93
C HIS A 7 20.09 -3.48 -1.07
N PRO A 8 21.06 -3.20 -1.96
CA PRO A 8 21.68 -1.88 -2.06
C PRO A 8 20.69 -0.76 -2.42
N LEU A 9 19.68 -1.06 -3.24
CA LEU A 9 18.64 -0.09 -3.59
C LEU A 9 17.77 0.26 -2.38
N LEU A 10 17.37 -0.72 -1.58
CA LEU A 10 16.60 -0.50 -0.36
C LEU A 10 17.41 0.32 0.66
N SER A 11 18.68 -0.02 0.85
CA SER A 11 19.58 0.74 1.74
C SER A 11 19.70 2.19 1.28
N LEU A 12 19.84 2.44 -0.02
CA LEU A 12 19.90 3.80 -0.55
C LEU A 12 18.58 4.57 -0.28
N VAL A 13 17.44 3.94 -0.53
CA VAL A 13 16.13 4.55 -0.27
C VAL A 13 15.95 4.88 1.21
N LEU A 14 16.30 3.96 2.11
CA LEU A 14 16.24 4.18 3.56
C LEU A 14 17.14 5.32 4.02
N TRP A 15 18.35 5.40 3.48
CA TRP A 15 19.27 6.48 3.78
C TRP A 15 18.74 7.84 3.35
N LEU A 16 18.26 7.94 2.11
CA LEU A 16 17.65 9.16 1.59
C LEU A 16 16.38 9.55 2.38
N ALA A 17 15.53 8.57 2.72
CA ALA A 17 14.36 8.80 3.54
C ALA A 17 14.72 9.33 4.95
N TRP A 18 15.77 8.78 5.58
CA TRP A 18 16.27 9.27 6.86
C TRP A 18 16.69 10.74 6.78
N LEU A 19 17.46 11.12 5.75
CA LEU A 19 17.90 12.50 5.56
C LEU A 19 16.74 13.45 5.29
N ALA A 20 15.77 13.01 4.48
CA ALA A 20 14.56 13.79 4.17
C ALA A 20 13.70 14.02 5.41
N LEU A 21 13.47 12.98 6.23
CA LEU A 21 12.68 13.08 7.46
C LEU A 21 13.33 13.99 8.51
N ASN A 22 14.65 13.98 8.60
CA ASN A 22 15.38 14.84 9.54
C ASN A 22 15.67 16.24 8.97
N ASN A 23 15.40 16.43 7.68
CA ASN A 23 15.66 17.69 6.97
C ASN A 23 17.08 18.24 7.20
N THR A 24 18.09 17.36 7.22
CA THR A 24 19.49 17.73 7.51
C THR A 24 20.48 16.81 6.81
N VAL A 25 21.61 17.38 6.43
CA VAL A 25 22.77 16.67 5.88
C VAL A 25 24.00 16.76 6.82
N ALA A 26 23.76 17.03 8.10
CA ALA A 26 24.85 17.09 9.09
C ALA A 26 25.61 15.74 9.15
N PRO A 27 26.95 15.75 9.35
CA PRO A 27 27.77 14.53 9.32
C PRO A 27 27.27 13.41 10.24
N ALA A 28 26.76 13.77 11.42
CA ALA A 28 26.18 12.80 12.36
C ALA A 28 24.96 12.07 11.78
N HIS A 29 24.07 12.79 11.08
CA HIS A 29 22.90 12.19 10.43
C HIS A 29 23.24 11.40 9.16
N LEU A 30 24.27 11.81 8.43
CA LEU A 30 24.78 11.03 7.30
C LEU A 30 25.31 9.66 7.76
N LEU A 31 26.10 9.62 8.83
CA LEU A 31 26.66 8.40 9.41
C LEU A 31 25.58 7.52 10.05
N LEU A 32 24.70 8.11 10.88
CA LEU A 32 23.63 7.37 11.53
C LEU A 32 22.63 6.81 10.50
N GLY A 33 22.25 7.61 9.51
CA GLY A 33 21.39 7.16 8.42
C GLY A 33 22.01 6.02 7.61
N ALA A 34 23.32 6.09 7.30
CA ALA A 34 24.02 5.01 6.62
C ALA A 34 24.06 3.72 7.47
N LEU A 35 24.31 3.84 8.78
CA LEU A 35 24.26 2.71 9.70
C LEU A 35 22.87 2.05 9.72
N LEU A 36 21.82 2.84 9.90
CA LEU A 36 20.43 2.33 9.91
C LEU A 36 20.06 1.71 8.56
N ALA A 37 20.45 2.33 7.45
CA ALA A 37 20.20 1.81 6.11
C ALA A 37 20.90 0.46 5.83
N CYS A 38 21.98 0.15 6.55
CA CYS A 38 22.63 -1.16 6.49
C CYS A 38 21.99 -2.17 7.44
N VAL A 39 21.70 -1.76 8.69
CA VAL A 39 21.22 -2.66 9.75
C VAL A 39 19.76 -3.08 9.54
N LEU A 40 18.87 -2.13 9.18
CA LEU A 40 17.43 -2.42 9.05
C LEU A 40 17.12 -3.48 7.97
N PRO A 41 17.71 -3.47 6.78
CA PRO A 41 17.48 -4.55 5.81
C PRO A 41 18.01 -5.91 6.28
N LEU A 42 19.11 -5.92 7.04
CA LEU A 42 19.67 -7.17 7.58
C LEU A 42 18.76 -7.80 8.64
N THR A 43 18.22 -6.99 9.55
CA THR A 43 17.29 -7.48 10.58
C THR A 43 15.91 -7.79 10.03
N GLY A 44 15.39 -6.97 9.11
CA GLY A 44 14.08 -7.17 8.48
C GLY A 44 13.99 -8.45 7.66
N LEU A 45 15.07 -8.86 7.01
CA LEU A 45 15.16 -10.12 6.27
C LEU A 45 15.02 -11.36 7.16
N HIS A 46 15.45 -11.28 8.42
CA HIS A 46 15.29 -12.37 9.39
C HIS A 46 13.87 -12.44 9.96
N LEU A 47 13.11 -11.35 9.89
CA LEU A 47 11.72 -11.30 10.37
C LEU A 47 10.71 -11.57 9.25
N ALA A 48 11.11 -11.44 7.99
CA ALA A 48 10.29 -11.75 6.84
C ALA A 48 10.52 -13.21 6.44
N ASP A 49 9.62 -14.09 6.84
CA ASP A 49 9.63 -15.53 6.49
C ASP A 49 9.37 -15.80 4.99
N GLY A 50 9.59 -14.84 4.14
CA GLY A 50 9.24 -14.93 2.72
C GLY A 50 10.33 -14.47 1.75
N THR A 51 10.29 -15.06 0.57
CA THR A 51 11.03 -14.55 -0.59
C THR A 51 10.44 -13.23 -1.04
N TRP A 52 11.31 -12.27 -1.44
CA TRP A 52 10.85 -11.01 -2.03
C TRP A 52 9.94 -11.29 -3.24
N PRO A 53 8.84 -10.53 -3.38
CA PRO A 53 7.91 -10.75 -4.48
C PRO A 53 8.61 -10.54 -5.82
N ARG A 54 8.41 -11.45 -6.75
CA ARG A 54 8.85 -11.27 -8.12
C ARG A 54 7.76 -10.56 -8.90
N LEU A 55 8.04 -9.36 -9.35
CA LEU A 55 7.14 -8.64 -10.24
C LEU A 55 7.23 -9.26 -11.63
N HIS A 56 6.20 -10.00 -12.04
CA HIS A 56 6.16 -10.66 -13.34
C HIS A 56 5.91 -9.66 -14.48
N ARG A 57 5.17 -8.56 -14.21
CA ARG A 57 4.77 -7.56 -15.22
C ARG A 57 5.01 -6.13 -14.74
N PRO A 58 6.26 -5.60 -14.85
CA PRO A 58 6.58 -4.26 -14.35
C PRO A 58 5.78 -3.15 -15.05
N GLY A 59 5.41 -3.31 -16.32
CA GLY A 59 4.56 -2.36 -17.05
C GLY A 59 3.15 -2.26 -16.46
N VAL A 60 2.56 -3.39 -16.04
CA VAL A 60 1.25 -3.41 -15.36
C VAL A 60 1.36 -2.77 -13.98
N ALA A 61 2.46 -3.04 -13.26
CA ALA A 61 2.73 -2.42 -11.96
C ALA A 61 2.82 -0.88 -12.06
N LEU A 62 3.53 -0.36 -13.06
CA LEU A 62 3.61 1.08 -13.31
C LEU A 62 2.23 1.68 -13.65
N MET A 63 1.47 1.01 -14.52
CA MET A 63 0.11 1.46 -14.87
C MET A 63 -0.82 1.46 -13.66
N LEU A 64 -0.72 0.43 -12.79
CA LEU A 64 -1.47 0.37 -11.54
C LEU A 64 -1.07 1.53 -10.60
N ALA A 65 0.22 1.79 -10.44
CA ALA A 65 0.72 2.90 -9.61
C ALA A 65 0.18 4.27 -10.10
N LEU A 66 0.21 4.53 -11.40
CA LEU A 66 -0.35 5.76 -11.98
C LEU A 66 -1.87 5.86 -11.79
N ARG A 67 -2.58 4.73 -11.90
CA ARG A 67 -4.02 4.67 -11.61
C ARG A 67 -4.31 4.99 -10.15
N VAL A 68 -3.59 4.37 -9.21
CA VAL A 68 -3.73 4.63 -7.77
C VAL A 68 -3.46 6.10 -7.46
N LEU A 69 -2.40 6.68 -8.01
CA LEU A 69 -2.08 8.10 -7.81
C LEU A 69 -3.22 9.01 -8.30
N ARG A 70 -3.76 8.74 -9.49
CA ARG A 70 -4.93 9.45 -10.01
C ARG A 70 -6.14 9.30 -9.09
N ASP A 71 -6.42 8.08 -8.64
CA ASP A 71 -7.58 7.77 -7.80
C ASP A 71 -7.45 8.44 -6.42
N VAL A 72 -6.27 8.50 -5.84
CA VAL A 72 -5.99 9.27 -4.61
C VAL A 72 -6.34 10.75 -4.80
N VAL A 73 -5.94 11.37 -5.91
CA VAL A 73 -6.25 12.78 -6.19
C VAL A 73 -7.76 13.00 -6.35
N VAL A 74 -8.44 12.13 -7.12
CA VAL A 74 -9.88 12.23 -7.35
C VAL A 74 -10.67 12.03 -6.06
N SER A 75 -10.31 10.98 -5.27
CA SER A 75 -10.99 10.68 -4.00
C SER A 75 -10.76 11.76 -2.95
N ASN A 76 -9.59 12.41 -2.92
CA ASN A 76 -9.37 13.58 -2.06
C ASN A 76 -10.37 14.71 -2.35
N MET A 77 -10.63 14.98 -3.64
CA MET A 77 -11.60 16.01 -4.03
C MET A 77 -13.02 15.61 -3.62
N GLU A 78 -13.38 14.34 -3.80
CA GLU A 78 -14.68 13.82 -3.42
C GLU A 78 -14.90 13.86 -1.90
N VAL A 79 -13.95 13.35 -1.11
CA VAL A 79 -14.01 13.39 0.36
C VAL A 79 -14.07 14.83 0.85
N THR A 80 -13.26 15.75 0.29
CA THR A 80 -13.29 17.18 0.65
C THR A 80 -14.68 17.78 0.41
N ARG A 81 -15.30 17.51 -0.74
CA ARG A 81 -16.67 18.00 -1.03
C ARG A 81 -17.70 17.46 -0.05
N ARG A 82 -17.58 16.18 0.34
CA ARG A 82 -18.49 15.56 1.31
C ARG A 82 -18.30 16.13 2.72
N VAL A 83 -17.06 16.32 3.15
CA VAL A 83 -16.74 16.91 4.47
C VAL A 83 -17.19 18.37 4.58
N LEU A 84 -17.14 19.13 3.49
CA LEU A 84 -17.65 20.50 3.44
C LEU A 84 -19.18 20.57 3.22
N GLY A 85 -19.81 19.44 2.95
CA GLY A 85 -21.26 19.32 2.78
C GLY A 85 -21.99 19.02 4.09
N PRO A 86 -23.32 18.77 4.03
CA PRO A 86 -24.10 18.40 5.20
C PRO A 86 -23.70 17.01 5.72
N GLU A 87 -23.48 16.88 7.02
CA GLU A 87 -23.12 15.64 7.69
C GLU A 87 -24.14 14.50 7.46
N SER A 88 -25.43 14.86 7.32
CA SER A 88 -26.51 13.92 7.03
C SER A 88 -26.39 13.19 5.67
N ALA A 89 -25.51 13.64 4.78
CA ALA A 89 -25.23 13.00 3.51
C ALA A 89 -24.08 11.99 3.57
N ILE A 90 -23.48 11.77 4.75
CA ILE A 90 -22.39 10.83 4.95
C ILE A 90 -22.94 9.56 5.59
N HIS A 91 -22.77 8.42 4.91
CA HIS A 91 -23.23 7.11 5.37
C HIS A 91 -22.02 6.16 5.49
N PRO A 92 -21.28 6.19 6.61
CA PRO A 92 -20.14 5.30 6.78
C PRO A 92 -20.58 3.85 6.95
N GLY A 93 -19.77 2.93 6.49
CA GLY A 93 -20.08 1.52 6.58
C GLY A 93 -18.88 0.60 6.44
N PHE A 94 -19.10 -0.67 6.76
CA PHE A 94 -18.13 -1.74 6.53
C PHE A 94 -18.55 -2.60 5.36
N LEU A 95 -17.57 -2.94 4.52
CA LEU A 95 -17.73 -3.80 3.34
C LEU A 95 -16.86 -5.03 3.50
N ARG A 96 -17.39 -6.21 3.17
CA ARG A 96 -16.60 -7.42 3.00
C ARG A 96 -16.27 -7.56 1.53
N VAL A 97 -15.01 -7.31 1.17
CA VAL A 97 -14.50 -7.44 -0.19
C VAL A 97 -13.95 -8.85 -0.37
N PRO A 98 -14.64 -9.75 -1.08
CA PRO A 98 -14.15 -11.11 -1.27
C PRO A 98 -12.83 -11.09 -2.06
N LEU A 99 -11.85 -11.91 -1.62
CA LEU A 99 -10.53 -12.01 -2.24
C LEU A 99 -10.49 -13.18 -3.23
N ASP A 100 -9.94 -12.88 -4.42
CA ASP A 100 -9.51 -13.91 -5.37
C ASP A 100 -7.96 -13.98 -5.45
N LEU A 101 -7.26 -13.23 -4.61
CA LEU A 101 -5.80 -13.27 -4.45
C LEU A 101 -5.42 -14.34 -3.44
N THR A 102 -4.34 -15.06 -3.72
CA THR A 102 -3.78 -16.07 -2.82
C THR A 102 -2.38 -15.71 -2.32
N ASP A 103 -1.68 -14.83 -3.03
CA ASP A 103 -0.35 -14.36 -2.67
C ASP A 103 -0.41 -13.28 -1.59
N ASP A 104 0.39 -13.43 -0.53
CA ASP A 104 0.40 -12.51 0.63
C ASP A 104 0.84 -11.09 0.27
N TRP A 105 1.78 -10.95 -0.66
CA TRP A 105 2.24 -9.65 -1.12
C TRP A 105 1.15 -8.94 -1.93
N ALA A 106 0.43 -9.70 -2.75
CA ALA A 106 -0.70 -9.17 -3.53
C ALA A 106 -1.83 -8.69 -2.61
N ILE A 107 -2.19 -9.48 -1.58
CA ILE A 107 -3.21 -9.12 -0.58
C ILE A 107 -2.77 -7.88 0.21
N THR A 108 -1.53 -7.86 0.70
CA THR A 108 -0.98 -6.71 1.43
C THR A 108 -0.95 -5.45 0.57
N THR A 109 -0.56 -5.59 -0.70
CA THR A 109 -0.55 -4.47 -1.65
C THR A 109 -1.96 -3.95 -1.92
N LEU A 110 -2.95 -4.83 -2.09
CA LEU A 110 -4.36 -4.45 -2.26
C LEU A 110 -4.88 -3.70 -1.02
N ALA A 111 -4.63 -4.25 0.18
CA ALA A 111 -5.01 -3.62 1.45
C ALA A 111 -4.37 -2.22 1.60
N GLY A 112 -3.11 -2.09 1.23
CA GLY A 112 -2.39 -0.82 1.19
C GLY A 112 -3.00 0.19 0.21
N ILE A 113 -3.32 -0.22 -1.02
CA ILE A 113 -3.96 0.64 -2.03
C ILE A 113 -5.31 1.16 -1.53
N ILE A 114 -6.14 0.28 -0.96
CA ILE A 114 -7.45 0.65 -0.39
C ILE A 114 -7.26 1.69 0.72
N THR A 115 -6.31 1.46 1.63
CA THR A 115 -6.03 2.36 2.76
C THR A 115 -5.44 3.71 2.31
N MET A 116 -4.62 3.73 1.25
CA MET A 116 -4.08 4.97 0.69
C MET A 116 -5.12 5.80 -0.06
N THR A 117 -6.23 5.18 -0.47
CA THR A 117 -7.32 5.89 -1.16
C THR A 117 -8.18 6.62 -0.13
N PRO A 118 -8.26 7.97 -0.15
CA PRO A 118 -9.06 8.74 0.80
C PRO A 118 -10.52 8.27 0.85
N GLY A 119 -11.04 8.12 2.06
CA GLY A 119 -12.40 7.66 2.30
C GLY A 119 -12.52 6.14 2.45
N THR A 120 -11.44 5.38 2.34
CA THR A 120 -11.43 3.94 2.60
C THR A 120 -10.27 3.52 3.50
N LEU A 121 -10.47 2.47 4.29
CA LEU A 121 -9.47 1.89 5.18
C LEU A 121 -9.67 0.37 5.24
N THR A 122 -8.65 -0.40 4.97
CA THR A 122 -8.66 -1.83 5.27
C THR A 122 -8.51 -2.01 6.78
N ALA A 123 -9.59 -2.46 7.42
CA ALA A 123 -9.66 -2.63 8.86
C ALA A 123 -9.12 -4.00 9.30
N ASP A 124 -9.33 -5.03 8.48
CA ASP A 124 -8.91 -6.40 8.80
C ASP A 124 -8.80 -7.27 7.55
N VAL A 125 -8.08 -8.36 7.68
CA VAL A 125 -7.97 -9.46 6.71
C VAL A 125 -8.50 -10.72 7.37
N ALA A 126 -9.45 -11.41 6.76
CA ALA A 126 -9.96 -12.67 7.29
C ALA A 126 -8.82 -13.68 7.51
N GLU A 127 -8.84 -14.45 8.60
CA GLU A 127 -7.81 -15.45 8.93
C GLU A 127 -7.64 -16.49 7.81
N ASP A 128 -8.74 -16.85 7.14
CA ASP A 128 -8.77 -17.77 5.99
C ASP A 128 -8.49 -17.07 4.65
N ARG A 129 -8.20 -15.75 4.67
CA ARG A 129 -7.94 -14.91 3.49
C ARG A 129 -9.10 -14.86 2.48
N SER A 130 -10.30 -15.15 2.92
CA SER A 130 -11.48 -15.14 2.04
C SER A 130 -11.98 -13.74 1.69
N TYR A 131 -11.73 -12.73 2.54
CA TYR A 131 -12.12 -11.34 2.31
C TYR A 131 -11.25 -10.33 3.05
N LEU A 132 -11.29 -9.07 2.58
CA LEU A 132 -10.85 -7.89 3.33
C LEU A 132 -12.06 -7.22 3.96
N LEU A 133 -11.94 -6.84 5.23
CA LEU A 133 -12.90 -5.95 5.88
C LEU A 133 -12.47 -4.51 5.63
N VAL A 134 -13.26 -3.78 4.87
CA VAL A 134 -12.97 -2.41 4.47
C VAL A 134 -13.98 -1.47 5.12
N HIS A 135 -13.51 -0.47 5.85
CA HIS A 135 -14.32 0.66 6.27
C HIS A 135 -14.35 1.70 5.17
N ALA A 136 -15.53 2.17 4.80
CA ALA A 136 -15.71 3.25 3.85
C ALA A 136 -16.41 4.44 4.54
N PHE A 137 -15.90 5.64 4.30
CA PHE A 137 -16.43 6.91 4.81
C PHE A 137 -17.86 7.17 4.32
N HIS A 138 -18.18 6.65 3.14
CA HIS A 138 -19.51 6.76 2.55
C HIS A 138 -19.81 5.55 1.65
N VAL A 139 -20.96 4.94 1.85
CA VAL A 139 -21.42 3.77 1.11
C VAL A 139 -22.82 4.05 0.57
N ASP A 140 -22.92 4.42 -0.71
CA ASP A 140 -24.21 4.50 -1.43
C ASP A 140 -24.58 3.14 -2.04
N ASP A 141 -23.59 2.48 -2.65
CA ASP A 141 -23.72 1.18 -3.29
C ASP A 141 -22.49 0.31 -2.97
N ALA A 142 -22.71 -0.65 -2.08
CA ALA A 142 -21.66 -1.57 -1.62
C ALA A 142 -21.13 -2.46 -2.76
N GLU A 143 -22.00 -2.94 -3.64
CA GLU A 143 -21.64 -3.83 -4.74
C GLU A 143 -20.81 -3.09 -5.78
N ALA A 144 -21.16 -1.84 -6.10
CA ALA A 144 -20.38 -1.00 -7.02
C ALA A 144 -18.97 -0.73 -6.48
N ILE A 145 -18.81 -0.47 -5.17
CA ILE A 145 -17.50 -0.26 -4.53
C ILE A 145 -16.67 -1.54 -4.62
N ILE A 146 -17.23 -2.70 -4.26
CA ILE A 146 -16.56 -3.99 -4.34
C ILE A 146 -16.14 -4.29 -5.78
N ALA A 147 -17.03 -4.13 -6.76
CA ALA A 147 -16.73 -4.34 -8.17
C ALA A 147 -15.60 -3.42 -8.67
N ALA A 148 -15.59 -2.17 -8.23
CA ALA A 148 -14.54 -1.23 -8.55
C ALA A 148 -13.17 -1.68 -7.98
N ILE A 149 -13.11 -2.10 -6.71
CA ILE A 149 -11.87 -2.62 -6.08
C ILE A 149 -11.36 -3.83 -6.87
N LYS A 150 -12.22 -4.78 -7.19
CA LYS A 150 -11.85 -5.99 -7.92
C LYS A 150 -11.31 -5.71 -9.33
N THR A 151 -11.99 -4.87 -10.08
CA THR A 151 -11.61 -4.60 -11.47
C THR A 151 -10.43 -3.64 -11.61
N ARG A 152 -10.35 -2.63 -10.74
CA ARG A 152 -9.35 -1.56 -10.85
C ARG A 152 -8.02 -1.95 -10.21
N TYR A 153 -8.04 -2.72 -9.10
CA TYR A 153 -6.87 -3.01 -8.28
C TYR A 153 -6.55 -4.50 -8.21
N GLU A 154 -7.50 -5.36 -7.85
CA GLU A 154 -7.24 -6.78 -7.64
C GLU A 154 -6.83 -7.48 -8.95
N LYS A 155 -7.55 -7.23 -10.03
CA LYS A 155 -7.24 -7.84 -11.33
C LYS A 155 -5.81 -7.54 -11.82
N PRO A 156 -5.32 -6.28 -11.83
CA PRO A 156 -3.92 -6.00 -12.14
C PRO A 156 -2.93 -6.64 -11.17
N LEU A 157 -3.25 -6.73 -9.88
CA LEU A 157 -2.37 -7.37 -8.90
C LEU A 157 -2.20 -8.86 -9.17
N LYS A 158 -3.24 -9.57 -9.60
CA LYS A 158 -3.13 -10.95 -10.09
C LYS A 158 -2.13 -11.09 -11.24
N GLU A 159 -2.08 -10.12 -12.15
CA GLU A 159 -1.13 -10.15 -13.27
C GLU A 159 0.31 -9.81 -12.84
N ILE A 160 0.47 -9.04 -11.77
CA ILE A 160 1.77 -8.59 -11.26
C ILE A 160 2.44 -9.68 -10.43
N TYR A 161 1.67 -10.36 -9.58
CA TYR A 161 2.20 -11.35 -8.63
C TYR A 161 2.05 -12.81 -9.11
N GLY A 162 1.19 -13.07 -10.09
CA GLY A 162 0.98 -14.39 -10.70
C GLY A 162 -0.31 -15.04 -10.26
#